data_c912968b57885e5017950d033b71fd80
#
_entry.id   c912968b57885e5017950d033b71fd80
#
_cell.length_a   1.000
_cell.length_b   1.000
_cell.length_c   1.000
_cell.angle_alpha   90.00
_cell.angle_beta   90.00
_cell.angle_gamma   90.00
#
_symmetry.space_group_name_H-M   'P 1'
#
loop_
_entity.id
_entity.type
_entity.pdbx_description
1 polymer ?
#
loop_
_entity_poly.entity_id
_entity_poly.type
_entity_poly.pdbx_seq_one_letter_code
_entity_poly.pdbx_strand_id
1 'polypeptide(L)'
;ADFFSFGTNDMTQMGFGFSRDDAGKFLQEYEDKGLLKPNPFHSLDVKGIGKLVKLSAKLGRETNPDLSLGVCGEHGGDPESIAFFSSIGLDYVSCSPFRVPIARLASAQVAIKESRAKMSVQKDVVLSSI
;
A
#
# COMPACT_ATOMS: atom_id res chain seq x y z
N ALA A 1 16.33 11.70 9.03
CA ALA A 1 15.24 11.08 9.82
C ALA A 1 15.55 9.59 10.01
N ASP A 2 15.14 9.05 11.15
CA ASP A 2 15.31 7.63 11.48
C ASP A 2 14.12 6.80 10.99
N PHE A 3 12.97 7.43 10.83
CA PHE A 3 11.78 6.83 10.25
C PHE A 3 10.94 7.85 9.50
N PHE A 4 10.07 7.36 8.61
CA PHE A 4 9.11 8.16 7.86
C PHE A 4 7.78 7.41 7.75
N SER A 5 6.67 8.13 7.95
CA SER A 5 5.32 7.56 7.86
C SER A 5 4.49 8.31 6.81
N PHE A 6 3.97 7.57 5.83
CA PHE A 6 3.17 8.15 4.75
C PHE A 6 1.73 8.41 5.21
N GLY A 7 1.30 9.68 5.22
CA GLY A 7 -0.09 10.09 5.41
C GLY A 7 -0.88 9.90 4.12
N THR A 8 -1.28 8.67 3.83
CA THR A 8 -1.88 8.33 2.53
C THR A 8 -3.24 8.98 2.29
N ASN A 9 -3.99 9.35 3.33
CA ASN A 9 -5.21 10.15 3.18
C ASN A 9 -4.90 11.54 2.62
N ASP A 10 -3.88 12.22 3.17
CA ASP A 10 -3.46 13.55 2.72
C ASP A 10 -2.87 13.49 1.31
N MET A 11 -2.06 12.48 1.02
CA MET A 11 -1.55 12.24 -0.32
C MET A 11 -2.67 12.04 -1.33
N THR A 12 -3.74 11.33 -0.95
CA THR A 12 -4.92 11.12 -1.80
C THR A 12 -5.66 12.45 -2.02
N GLN A 13 -5.92 13.22 -0.97
CA GLN A 13 -6.57 14.54 -1.09
C GLN A 13 -5.79 15.47 -2.01
N MET A 14 -4.48 15.56 -1.81
CA MET A 14 -3.62 16.43 -2.62
C MET A 14 -3.48 15.94 -4.06
N GLY A 15 -3.34 14.64 -4.25
CA GLY A 15 -3.17 14.05 -5.58
C GLY A 15 -4.43 14.11 -6.45
N PHE A 16 -5.60 13.95 -5.87
CA PHE A 16 -6.88 14.10 -6.57
C PHE A 16 -7.40 15.53 -6.58
N GLY A 17 -6.87 16.40 -5.72
CA GLY A 17 -7.30 17.80 -5.63
C GLY A 17 -8.68 17.99 -5.01
N PHE A 18 -9.11 17.10 -4.10
CA PHE A 18 -10.37 17.25 -3.40
C PHE A 18 -10.29 16.85 -1.92
N SER A 19 -11.12 17.49 -1.10
CA SER A 19 -11.21 17.21 0.34
C SER A 19 -11.96 15.91 0.60
N ARG A 20 -11.47 15.12 1.55
CA ARG A 20 -12.16 13.91 2.04
C ARG A 20 -13.56 14.22 2.58
N ASP A 21 -13.70 15.34 3.28
CA ASP A 21 -14.97 15.74 3.89
C ASP A 21 -16.02 16.18 2.86
N ASP A 22 -15.58 16.75 1.74
CA ASP A 22 -16.47 17.21 0.67
C ASP A 22 -16.72 16.16 -0.41
N ALA A 23 -15.80 15.22 -0.57
CA ALA A 23 -15.83 14.23 -1.64
C ALA A 23 -17.05 13.29 -1.59
N GLY A 24 -17.65 13.08 -0.42
CA GLY A 24 -18.87 12.28 -0.26
C GLY A 24 -20.05 12.75 -1.12
N LYS A 25 -20.05 14.02 -1.55
CA LYS A 25 -21.10 14.58 -2.40
C LYS A 25 -21.12 14.03 -3.83
N PHE A 26 -19.96 13.57 -4.34
CA PHE A 26 -19.81 13.10 -5.73
C PHE A 26 -19.13 11.74 -5.86
N LEU A 27 -18.38 11.27 -4.88
CA LEU A 27 -17.65 10.01 -4.96
C LEU A 27 -18.56 8.82 -5.19
N GLN A 28 -19.74 8.78 -4.54
CA GLN A 28 -20.69 7.69 -4.76
C GLN A 28 -21.11 7.62 -6.23
N GLU A 29 -21.41 8.76 -6.85
CA GLU A 29 -21.77 8.82 -8.26
C GLU A 29 -20.60 8.35 -9.17
N TYR A 30 -19.37 8.67 -8.79
CA TYR A 30 -18.17 8.21 -9.53
C TYR A 30 -17.96 6.70 -9.40
N GLU A 31 -18.23 6.13 -8.23
CA GLU A 31 -18.21 4.68 -8.02
C GLU A 31 -19.30 3.97 -8.84
N ASP A 32 -20.54 4.48 -8.78
CA ASP A 32 -21.68 3.93 -9.52
C ASP A 32 -21.46 3.96 -11.03
N LYS A 33 -20.84 5.01 -11.54
CA LYS A 33 -20.47 5.16 -12.96
C LYS A 33 -19.17 4.43 -13.34
N GLY A 34 -18.48 3.85 -12.37
CA GLY A 34 -17.22 3.13 -12.62
C GLY A 34 -16.03 4.03 -12.97
N LEU A 35 -16.09 5.32 -12.66
CA LEU A 35 -15.01 6.27 -12.90
C LEU A 35 -13.88 6.12 -11.88
N LEU A 36 -14.22 5.86 -10.62
CA LEU A 36 -13.30 5.53 -9.55
C LEU A 36 -13.76 4.23 -8.88
N LYS A 37 -12.98 3.18 -8.99
CA LYS A 37 -13.21 1.90 -8.31
C LYS A 37 -11.88 1.33 -7.80
N PRO A 38 -11.76 1.08 -6.51
CA PRO A 38 -12.64 1.46 -5.39
C PRO A 38 -12.50 2.93 -5.00
N ASN A 39 -13.30 3.36 -3.98
CA ASN A 39 -13.14 4.67 -3.36
C ASN A 39 -11.68 4.87 -2.91
N PRO A 40 -10.99 5.92 -3.39
CA PRO A 40 -9.56 6.11 -3.16
C PRO A 40 -9.19 6.42 -1.71
N PHE A 41 -10.17 6.70 -0.84
CA PHE A 41 -9.97 6.84 0.60
C PHE A 41 -10.12 5.52 1.37
N HIS A 42 -10.73 4.49 0.76
CA HIS A 42 -10.85 3.17 1.35
C HIS A 42 -9.72 2.23 0.91
N SER A 43 -9.41 2.23 -0.38
CA SER A 43 -8.31 1.46 -0.94
C SER A 43 -7.40 2.38 -1.76
N LEU A 44 -6.10 2.19 -1.64
CA LEU A 44 -5.11 3.08 -2.25
C LEU A 44 -5.23 3.06 -3.79
N ASP A 45 -5.24 4.23 -4.41
CA ASP A 45 -4.96 4.35 -5.84
C ASP A 45 -3.50 3.99 -6.13
N VAL A 46 -3.25 2.73 -6.36
CA VAL A 46 -1.90 2.20 -6.62
C VAL A 46 -1.28 2.79 -7.89
N LYS A 47 -2.13 3.12 -8.90
CA LYS A 47 -1.65 3.63 -10.19
C LYS A 47 -1.24 5.11 -10.15
N GLY A 48 -1.81 5.89 -9.25
CA GLY A 48 -1.49 7.30 -9.03
C GLY A 48 -0.69 7.50 -7.75
N ILE A 49 -1.39 7.54 -6.61
CA ILE A 49 -0.78 7.80 -5.30
C ILE A 49 0.26 6.74 -4.92
N GLY A 50 0.02 5.48 -5.26
CA GLY A 50 0.97 4.40 -5.03
C GLY A 50 2.32 4.62 -5.71
N LYS A 51 2.35 5.25 -6.89
CA LYS A 51 3.62 5.62 -7.56
C LYS A 51 4.39 6.66 -6.77
N LEU A 52 3.71 7.64 -6.17
CA LEU A 52 4.35 8.66 -5.33
C LEU A 52 4.95 8.01 -4.07
N VAL A 53 4.21 7.13 -3.41
CA VAL A 53 4.70 6.38 -2.24
C VAL A 53 5.93 5.55 -2.62
N LYS A 54 5.86 4.80 -3.73
CA LYS A 54 6.98 3.98 -4.22
C LYS A 54 8.22 4.81 -4.53
N LEU A 55 8.05 5.95 -5.22
CA LEU A 55 9.15 6.87 -5.54
C LEU A 55 9.78 7.43 -4.27
N SER A 56 8.96 7.89 -3.33
CA SER A 56 9.43 8.44 -2.06
C SER A 56 10.16 7.40 -1.22
N ALA A 57 9.66 6.18 -1.15
CA ALA A 57 10.32 5.07 -0.45
C ALA A 57 11.69 4.76 -1.06
N LYS A 58 11.78 4.71 -2.39
CA LYS A 58 13.03 4.51 -3.11
C LYS A 58 14.05 5.61 -2.80
N LEU A 59 13.69 6.87 -3.01
CA LEU A 59 14.58 8.01 -2.80
C LEU A 59 15.01 8.15 -1.33
N GLY A 60 14.10 7.86 -0.39
CA GLY A 60 14.41 7.87 1.04
C GLY A 60 15.51 6.85 1.38
N ARG A 61 15.40 5.63 0.88
CA ARG A 61 16.40 4.57 1.12
C ARG A 61 17.68 4.71 0.31
N GLU A 62 17.67 5.41 -0.80
CA GLU A 62 18.90 5.82 -1.50
C GLU A 62 19.74 6.76 -0.63
N THR A 63 19.08 7.60 0.19
CA THR A 63 19.76 8.53 1.10
C THR A 63 20.12 7.88 2.44
N ASN A 64 19.21 7.08 2.98
CA ASN A 64 19.41 6.32 4.23
C ASN A 64 18.87 4.90 4.06
N PRO A 65 19.76 3.90 3.80
CA PRO A 65 19.34 2.51 3.59
C PRO A 65 18.57 1.90 4.77
N ASP A 66 18.83 2.37 5.98
CA ASP A 66 18.21 1.88 7.21
C ASP A 66 16.94 2.67 7.58
N LEU A 67 16.45 3.54 6.71
CA LEU A 67 15.25 4.34 6.95
C LEU A 67 14.03 3.44 7.14
N SER A 68 13.44 3.49 8.32
CA SER A 68 12.18 2.79 8.61
C SER A 68 11.01 3.52 7.95
N LEU A 69 10.24 2.82 7.13
CA LEU A 69 9.15 3.36 6.32
C LEU A 69 7.82 2.71 6.66
N GLY A 70 6.81 3.51 6.89
CA GLY A 70 5.47 3.03 7.21
C GLY A 70 4.33 3.88 6.68
N VAL A 71 3.12 3.46 6.99
CA VAL A 71 1.88 4.14 6.62
C VAL A 71 1.04 4.42 7.85
N CYS A 72 0.45 5.60 7.93
CA CYS A 72 -0.46 6.00 9.00
C CYS A 72 -1.85 6.44 8.51
N GLY A 73 -2.16 6.29 7.22
CA GLY A 73 -3.50 6.57 6.66
C GLY A 73 -4.47 5.38 6.80
N GLU A 74 -5.73 5.59 6.45
CA GLU A 74 -6.80 4.56 6.49
C GLU A 74 -6.45 3.31 5.66
N HIS A 75 -5.66 3.47 4.62
CA HIS A 75 -5.16 2.39 3.77
C HIS A 75 -4.30 1.35 4.50
N GLY A 76 -3.76 1.70 5.69
CA GLY A 76 -3.03 0.75 6.54
C GLY A 76 -3.89 -0.39 7.10
N GLY A 77 -5.22 -0.29 7.02
CA GLY A 77 -6.17 -1.34 7.39
C GLY A 77 -6.83 -2.06 6.20
N ASP A 78 -6.49 -1.70 4.96
CA ASP A 78 -7.04 -2.29 3.75
C ASP A 78 -6.12 -3.39 3.19
N PRO A 79 -6.63 -4.63 2.99
CA PRO A 79 -5.82 -5.76 2.54
C PRO A 79 -5.08 -5.55 1.21
N GLU A 80 -5.72 -4.91 0.22
CA GLU A 80 -5.10 -4.66 -1.08
C GLU A 80 -3.99 -3.63 -0.97
N SER A 81 -4.22 -2.57 -0.21
CA SER A 81 -3.21 -1.55 0.07
C SER A 81 -2.03 -2.12 0.84
N ILE A 82 -2.27 -2.98 1.84
CA ILE A 82 -1.23 -3.68 2.60
C ILE A 82 -0.36 -4.54 1.67
N ALA A 83 -0.98 -5.27 0.74
CA ALA A 83 -0.24 -6.07 -0.23
C ALA A 83 0.68 -5.18 -1.10
N PHE A 84 0.20 -4.04 -1.53
CA PHE A 84 1.01 -3.07 -2.27
C PHE A 84 2.16 -2.52 -1.40
N PHE A 85 1.91 -2.09 -0.16
CA PHE A 85 2.94 -1.57 0.74
C PHE A 85 4.04 -2.59 1.01
N SER A 86 3.67 -3.86 1.22
CA SER A 86 4.63 -4.96 1.33
C SER A 86 5.48 -5.08 0.06
N SER A 87 4.86 -5.04 -1.12
CA SER A 87 5.56 -5.21 -2.40
C SER A 87 6.61 -4.13 -2.70
N ILE A 88 6.46 -2.94 -2.13
CA ILE A 88 7.43 -1.84 -2.24
C ILE A 88 8.36 -1.76 -1.02
N GLY A 89 8.29 -2.73 -0.11
CA GLY A 89 9.20 -2.89 1.02
C GLY A 89 8.97 -1.92 2.16
N LEU A 90 7.73 -1.50 2.45
CA LEU A 90 7.47 -0.77 3.70
C LEU A 90 7.55 -1.71 4.90
N ASP A 91 8.01 -1.19 6.03
CA ASP A 91 8.32 -1.98 7.22
C ASP A 91 7.10 -2.16 8.13
N TYR A 92 6.18 -1.18 8.16
CA TYR A 92 5.01 -1.25 9.02
C TYR A 92 3.81 -0.51 8.44
N VAL A 93 2.62 -0.86 8.93
CA VAL A 93 1.38 -0.11 8.75
C VAL A 93 0.77 0.19 10.11
N SER A 94 0.19 1.39 10.24
CA SER A 94 -0.68 1.75 11.37
C SER A 94 -2.13 1.72 10.92
N CYS A 95 -3.01 1.23 11.75
CA CYS A 95 -4.45 1.24 11.49
C CYS A 95 -5.23 1.37 12.80
N SER A 96 -6.54 1.61 12.69
CA SER A 96 -7.39 1.63 13.87
C SER A 96 -7.39 0.27 14.59
N PRO A 97 -7.56 0.24 15.92
CA PRO A 97 -7.51 -1.01 16.70
C PRO A 97 -8.41 -2.12 16.15
N PHE A 98 -9.59 -1.78 15.68
CA PHE A 98 -10.55 -2.74 15.11
C PHE A 98 -10.07 -3.39 13.80
N ARG A 99 -9.15 -2.75 13.08
CA ARG A 99 -8.59 -3.26 11.83
C ARG A 99 -7.29 -4.05 12.01
N VAL A 100 -6.70 -4.05 13.19
CA VAL A 100 -5.46 -4.78 13.47
C VAL A 100 -5.54 -6.28 13.13
N PRO A 101 -6.60 -7.01 13.48
CA PRO A 101 -6.71 -8.42 13.10
C PRO A 101 -6.71 -8.63 11.57
N ILE A 102 -7.42 -7.77 10.84
CA ILE A 102 -7.47 -7.79 9.37
C ILE A 102 -6.10 -7.48 8.78
N ALA A 103 -5.42 -6.44 9.28
CA ALA A 103 -4.09 -6.05 8.80
C ALA A 103 -3.06 -7.16 9.03
N ARG A 104 -3.09 -7.81 10.20
CA ARG A 104 -2.21 -8.95 10.51
C ARG A 104 -2.47 -10.14 9.58
N LEU A 105 -3.74 -10.47 9.33
CA LEU A 105 -4.11 -11.55 8.42
C LEU A 105 -3.66 -11.25 6.98
N ALA A 106 -3.92 -10.03 6.49
CA ALA A 106 -3.50 -9.59 5.17
C ALA A 106 -1.96 -9.66 5.01
N SER A 107 -1.22 -9.15 5.99
CA SER A 107 0.25 -9.22 5.99
C SER A 107 0.76 -10.67 5.96
N ALA A 108 0.16 -11.56 6.76
CA ALA A 108 0.52 -12.98 6.75
C ALA A 108 0.24 -13.65 5.39
N GLN A 109 -0.90 -13.34 4.77
CA GLN A 109 -1.25 -13.85 3.44
C GLN A 109 -0.26 -13.39 2.36
N VAL A 110 0.19 -12.13 2.42
CA VAL A 110 1.21 -11.60 1.51
C VAL A 110 2.54 -12.33 1.71
N ALA A 111 3.00 -12.46 2.94
CA ALA A 111 4.25 -13.16 3.27
C ALA A 111 4.25 -14.62 2.76
N ILE A 112 3.12 -15.33 2.90
CA ILE A 112 2.98 -16.70 2.38
C ILE A 112 3.04 -16.73 0.85
N LYS A 113 2.37 -15.79 0.17
CA LYS A 113 2.39 -15.70 -1.30
C LYS A 113 3.80 -15.43 -1.82
N GLU A 114 4.52 -14.50 -1.20
CA GLU A 114 5.90 -14.16 -1.57
C GLU A 114 6.85 -15.33 -1.34
N SER A 115 6.73 -16.03 -0.20
CA SER A 115 7.52 -17.21 0.11
C SER A 115 7.29 -18.33 -0.92
N ARG A 116 6.04 -18.62 -1.28
CA ARG A 116 5.71 -19.62 -2.30
C ARG A 116 6.24 -19.26 -3.69
N ALA A 117 6.15 -17.97 -4.08
CA ALA A 117 6.70 -17.51 -5.35
C ALA A 117 8.23 -17.68 -5.42
N LYS A 118 8.95 -17.36 -4.34
CA LYS A 118 10.41 -17.58 -4.26
C LYS A 118 10.76 -19.07 -4.37
N MET A 119 10.01 -19.95 -3.74
CA MET A 119 10.23 -21.41 -3.80
C MET A 119 9.97 -21.99 -5.19
N SER A 120 8.98 -21.49 -5.94
CA SER A 120 8.72 -21.95 -7.30
C SER A 120 9.84 -21.56 -8.26
N VAL A 121 10.30 -20.31 -8.20
CA VAL A 121 11.41 -19.81 -9.02
C VAL A 121 12.69 -20.62 -8.75
N GLN A 122 12.97 -20.96 -7.50
CA GLN A 122 14.16 -21.74 -7.14
C GLN A 122 14.10 -23.18 -7.64
N LYS A 123 12.89 -23.78 -7.69
CA LYS A 123 12.70 -25.12 -8.31
C LYS A 123 12.95 -25.10 -9.83
N ASP A 124 12.45 -24.09 -10.52
CA ASP A 124 12.63 -23.97 -11.98
C ASP A 124 14.09 -23.75 -12.36
N VAL A 125 14.85 -22.97 -11.58
CA VAL A 125 16.30 -22.78 -11.79
C VAL A 125 17.07 -24.09 -11.60
N VAL A 126 16.73 -24.89 -10.60
CA VAL A 126 17.38 -26.19 -10.36
C VAL A 126 17.06 -27.18 -11.48
N LEU A 127 15.83 -27.20 -11.99
CA LEU A 127 15.43 -28.11 -13.08
C LEU A 127 16.01 -27.71 -14.43
N SER A 128 16.34 -26.45 -14.66
CA SER A 128 16.97 -25.96 -15.92
C SER A 128 18.48 -26.09 -15.94
N SER A 129 19.11 -26.51 -14.84
CA SER A 129 20.55 -26.70 -14.70
C SER A 129 20.97 -28.19 -14.74
N ILE A 130 20.02 -29.08 -14.99
CA ILE A 130 20.23 -30.51 -15.25
C ILE A 130 20.01 -30.80 -16.73
#